data_6975767dc87bfe5d194a122c7974941c
#
_entry.id   6975767dc87bfe5d194a122c7974941c
#
_cell.length_a   1.000
_cell.length_b   1.000
_cell.length_c   1.000
_cell.angle_alpha   90.00
_cell.angle_beta   90.00
_cell.angle_gamma   90.00
#
_symmetry.space_group_name_H-M   'P 1'
#
loop_
_entity.id
_entity.type
_entity.pdbx_description
1 polymer ?
#
loop_
_entity_poly.entity_id
_entity_poly.type
_entity_poly.pdbx_seq_one_letter_code
_entity_poly.pdbx_strand_id
1 'polypeptide(L)'
;MKIVAILLLAILTFSCSDDDEKGTEENKGQWAMIFNETIKSDSNPVDRTEKFMFDDERLIQHIIKQRYFEEEISNEVNLSYSDNQVTVTTDYLTLIYTLNSEGYASQCVYSLSSQNRIYQFSYSAEGYLTGIVENIDDIEYSSTSLTYENGDITSISTKMNGLENKFIYEPGEESSTYHLPCLGLLEMHPLTFHIEALYAGLLGKDPRHFTIRSSPAGSNDEKTVYSYGFDKKGNPSRMICQTTYAGGQASYYPYTRNISVSFE
;
A
#
# COMPACT_ATOMS: atom_id res chain seq x y z
N MET A 1 54.57 65.07 -9.77
CA MET A 1 55.31 63.86 -10.03
C MET A 1 54.47 62.65 -9.49
N LYS A 2 53.89 61.94 -10.40
CA LYS A 2 53.02 60.76 -10.06
C LYS A 2 53.79 59.51 -10.40
N ILE A 3 54.05 58.70 -9.42
CA ILE A 3 54.64 57.36 -9.55
C ILE A 3 53.51 56.38 -9.74
N VAL A 4 53.48 55.74 -10.90
CA VAL A 4 52.55 54.66 -11.20
C VAL A 4 53.25 53.37 -10.88
N ALA A 5 52.75 52.67 -9.87
CA ALA A 5 53.21 51.32 -9.54
C ALA A 5 52.35 50.33 -10.34
N ILE A 6 53.01 49.57 -11.21
CA ILE A 6 52.42 48.49 -11.98
C ILE A 6 52.50 47.22 -11.10
N LEU A 7 51.36 46.74 -10.67
CA LEU A 7 51.27 45.48 -9.94
C LEU A 7 51.05 44.38 -10.98
N LEU A 8 52.04 43.49 -11.11
CA LEU A 8 51.95 42.31 -11.94
C LEU A 8 51.15 41.24 -11.14
N LEU A 9 49.95 40.98 -11.59
CA LEU A 9 49.12 39.89 -11.03
C LEU A 9 49.43 38.59 -11.77
N ALA A 10 50.12 37.68 -11.12
CA ALA A 10 50.35 36.32 -11.61
C ALA A 10 49.05 35.53 -11.52
N ILE A 11 48.48 35.20 -12.65
CA ILE A 11 47.31 34.32 -12.73
C ILE A 11 47.83 32.88 -12.61
N LEU A 12 47.70 32.30 -11.45
CA LEU A 12 47.80 30.84 -11.27
C LEU A 12 46.50 30.22 -11.76
N THR A 13 46.52 29.64 -12.93
CA THR A 13 45.45 28.79 -13.42
C THR A 13 45.51 27.47 -12.62
N PHE A 14 44.73 27.37 -11.55
CA PHE A 14 44.34 26.09 -11.03
C PHE A 14 43.33 25.49 -12.02
N SER A 15 43.79 24.51 -12.79
CA SER A 15 42.93 23.59 -13.50
C SER A 15 42.32 22.68 -12.41
N CYS A 16 41.18 23.06 -11.86
CA CYS A 16 40.26 22.09 -11.29
C CYS A 16 39.63 21.38 -12.46
N SER A 17 39.98 20.12 -12.62
CA SER A 17 39.13 19.19 -13.34
C SER A 17 37.88 19.02 -12.44
N ASP A 18 36.86 19.79 -12.71
CA ASP A 18 35.51 19.45 -12.32
C ASP A 18 35.18 18.17 -13.07
N ASP A 19 35.48 17.03 -12.44
CA ASP A 19 34.68 15.84 -12.63
C ASP A 19 33.29 16.24 -12.12
N ASP A 20 32.51 16.82 -13.03
CA ASP A 20 31.08 16.80 -12.95
C ASP A 20 30.69 15.32 -12.83
N GLU A 21 30.62 14.82 -11.60
CA GLU A 21 29.69 13.77 -11.28
C GLU A 21 28.31 14.33 -11.69
N LYS A 22 28.02 14.22 -12.98
CA LYS A 22 26.63 14.10 -13.43
C LYS A 22 26.11 12.93 -12.61
N GLY A 23 25.41 13.31 -11.53
CA GLY A 23 24.48 12.39 -10.89
C GLY A 23 23.72 11.78 -12.04
N THR A 24 23.99 10.54 -12.35
CA THR A 24 23.14 9.72 -13.17
C THR A 24 21.78 9.86 -12.53
N GLU A 25 20.90 10.68 -13.15
CA GLU A 25 19.48 10.47 -13.00
C GLU A 25 19.34 9.01 -13.31
N GLU A 26 19.21 8.18 -12.28
CA GLU A 26 18.77 6.80 -12.43
C GLU A 26 17.49 6.95 -13.23
N ASN A 27 17.54 6.51 -14.47
CA ASN A 27 16.35 6.28 -15.26
C ASN A 27 15.52 5.32 -14.42
N LYS A 28 14.62 5.87 -13.62
CA LYS A 28 13.60 5.12 -12.91
C LYS A 28 12.68 4.59 -14.02
N GLY A 29 13.10 3.53 -14.64
CA GLY A 29 12.36 2.85 -15.69
C GLY A 29 11.23 2.02 -15.07
N GLN A 30 10.60 1.22 -15.90
CA GLN A 30 9.60 0.28 -15.42
C GLN A 30 10.24 -0.75 -14.48
N TRP A 31 9.59 -0.98 -13.35
CA TRP A 31 9.99 -1.98 -12.37
C TRP A 31 8.77 -2.72 -11.84
N ALA A 32 8.96 -3.86 -11.22
CA ALA A 32 7.86 -4.64 -10.67
C ALA A 32 8.17 -5.13 -9.26
N MET A 33 7.13 -5.16 -8.44
CA MET A 33 7.10 -5.82 -7.14
C MET A 33 6.25 -7.09 -7.27
N ILE A 34 6.82 -8.24 -6.91
CA ILE A 34 6.17 -9.53 -7.07
C ILE A 34 6.00 -10.18 -5.71
N PHE A 35 4.77 -10.55 -5.40
CA PHE A 35 4.43 -11.36 -4.24
C PHE A 35 4.08 -12.78 -4.70
N ASN A 36 4.79 -13.77 -4.14
CA ASN A 36 4.39 -15.16 -4.28
C ASN A 36 3.92 -15.65 -2.92
N GLU A 37 2.65 -15.97 -2.83
CA GLU A 37 1.99 -16.39 -1.62
C GLU A 37 1.61 -17.87 -1.69
N THR A 38 1.91 -18.61 -0.62
CA THR A 38 1.40 -19.95 -0.40
C THR A 38 0.55 -19.95 0.85
N ILE A 39 -0.73 -20.25 0.70
CA ILE A 39 -1.67 -20.46 1.78
C ILE A 39 -1.71 -21.95 2.07
N LYS A 40 -1.20 -22.34 3.24
CA LYS A 40 -1.28 -23.71 3.69
C LYS A 40 -2.64 -23.95 4.36
N SER A 41 -3.50 -24.71 3.71
CA SER A 41 -4.64 -25.33 4.35
C SER A 41 -4.50 -26.86 4.24
N ASP A 42 -5.03 -27.60 5.22
CA ASP A 42 -4.90 -29.07 5.26
C ASP A 42 -5.58 -29.77 4.07
N SER A 43 -6.53 -29.09 3.42
CA SER A 43 -7.30 -29.66 2.32
C SER A 43 -6.89 -29.16 0.94
N ASN A 44 -6.45 -27.92 0.81
CA ASN A 44 -6.16 -27.32 -0.50
C ASN A 44 -5.16 -26.17 -0.36
N PRO A 45 -3.87 -26.36 -0.66
CA PRO A 45 -2.95 -25.25 -0.75
C PRO A 45 -3.36 -24.34 -1.93
N VAL A 46 -3.36 -23.05 -1.68
CA VAL A 46 -3.57 -22.03 -2.72
C VAL A 46 -2.24 -21.34 -2.96
N ASP A 47 -1.80 -21.37 -4.21
CA ASP A 47 -0.67 -20.59 -4.65
C ASP A 47 -1.21 -19.34 -5.38
N ARG A 48 -0.75 -18.17 -4.95
CA ARG A 48 -1.13 -16.89 -5.53
C ARG A 48 0.12 -16.09 -5.85
N THR A 49 0.15 -15.53 -7.05
CA THR A 49 1.17 -14.57 -7.47
C THR A 49 0.49 -13.26 -7.77
N GLU A 50 0.99 -12.18 -7.20
CA GLU A 50 0.59 -10.80 -7.51
C GLU A 50 1.80 -10.06 -8.03
N LYS A 51 1.65 -9.39 -9.17
CA LYS A 51 2.69 -8.55 -9.77
C LYS A 51 2.18 -7.14 -9.92
N PHE A 52 2.78 -6.22 -9.18
CA PHE A 52 2.54 -4.78 -9.27
C PHE A 52 3.61 -4.17 -10.17
N MET A 53 3.20 -3.58 -11.28
CA MET A 53 4.10 -2.98 -12.27
C MET A 53 4.02 -1.45 -12.16
N PHE A 54 5.18 -0.84 -12.03
CA PHE A 54 5.33 0.60 -11.87
C PHE A 54 6.05 1.20 -13.07
N ASP A 55 5.66 2.43 -13.43
CA ASP A 55 6.40 3.31 -14.31
C ASP A 55 6.83 4.51 -13.47
N ASP A 56 8.12 4.63 -13.20
CA ASP A 56 8.68 5.43 -12.12
C ASP A 56 8.03 5.09 -10.76
N GLU A 57 7.29 6.03 -10.17
CA GLU A 57 6.58 5.84 -8.89
C GLU A 57 5.09 5.52 -9.07
N ARG A 58 4.60 5.41 -10.33
CA ARG A 58 3.18 5.21 -10.62
C ARG A 58 2.89 3.74 -10.86
N LEU A 59 2.00 3.18 -10.09
CA LEU A 59 1.45 1.84 -10.37
C LEU A 59 0.63 1.90 -11.67
N ILE A 60 1.04 1.14 -12.68
CA ILE A 60 0.36 1.12 -13.99
C ILE A 60 -0.46 -0.15 -14.22
N GLN A 61 -0.06 -1.25 -13.58
CA GLN A 61 -0.76 -2.53 -13.72
C GLN A 61 -0.59 -3.40 -12.48
N HIS A 62 -1.63 -4.17 -12.15
CA HIS A 62 -1.61 -5.22 -11.14
C HIS A 62 -2.12 -6.51 -11.77
N ILE A 63 -1.32 -7.56 -11.76
CA ILE A 63 -1.64 -8.88 -12.31
C ILE A 63 -1.76 -9.85 -11.14
N ILE A 64 -2.89 -10.52 -11.05
CA ILE A 64 -3.18 -11.51 -10.02
C ILE A 64 -3.33 -12.86 -10.72
N LYS A 65 -2.50 -13.84 -10.32
CA LYS A 65 -2.63 -15.24 -10.74
C LYS A 65 -2.86 -16.09 -9.53
N GLN A 66 -3.89 -16.90 -9.58
CA GLN A 66 -4.24 -17.79 -8.49
C GLN A 66 -4.50 -19.18 -9.03
N ARG A 67 -3.86 -20.18 -8.43
CA ARG A 67 -4.06 -21.58 -8.80
C ARG A 67 -4.92 -22.28 -7.75
N TYR A 68 -6.02 -22.82 -8.22
CA TYR A 68 -6.87 -23.74 -7.48
C TYR A 68 -6.83 -25.10 -8.17
N PHE A 69 -6.27 -26.12 -7.51
CA PHE A 69 -6.07 -27.43 -8.10
C PHE A 69 -5.29 -27.35 -9.43
N GLU A 70 -5.95 -27.66 -10.55
CA GLU A 70 -5.39 -27.64 -11.90
C GLU A 70 -5.79 -26.39 -12.68
N GLU A 71 -6.68 -25.56 -12.14
CA GLU A 71 -7.15 -24.34 -12.81
C GLU A 71 -6.36 -23.10 -12.34
N GLU A 72 -5.93 -22.31 -13.30
CA GLU A 72 -5.32 -21.01 -13.06
C GLU A 72 -6.31 -19.91 -13.44
N ILE A 73 -6.58 -19.04 -12.48
CA ILE A 73 -7.38 -17.83 -12.68
C ILE A 73 -6.40 -16.66 -12.76
N SER A 74 -6.51 -15.85 -13.81
CA SER A 74 -5.71 -14.63 -13.98
C SER A 74 -6.63 -13.43 -14.11
N ASN A 75 -6.35 -12.38 -13.32
CA ASN A 75 -7.00 -11.08 -13.43
C ASN A 75 -5.96 -10.02 -13.70
N GLU A 76 -6.27 -9.09 -14.59
CA GLU A 76 -5.46 -7.92 -14.86
C GLU A 76 -6.22 -6.66 -14.47
N VAL A 77 -5.55 -5.78 -13.76
CA VAL A 77 -6.04 -4.46 -13.37
C VAL A 77 -5.11 -3.43 -13.96
N ASN A 78 -5.65 -2.48 -14.72
CA ASN A 78 -4.88 -1.42 -15.36
C ASN A 78 -5.22 -0.07 -14.74
N LEU A 79 -4.20 0.76 -14.53
CA LEU A 79 -4.35 2.12 -14.01
C LEU A 79 -3.98 3.13 -15.08
N SER A 80 -4.79 4.15 -15.22
CA SER A 80 -4.53 5.30 -16.09
C SER A 80 -4.68 6.61 -15.31
N TYR A 81 -3.78 7.54 -15.55
CA TYR A 81 -3.66 8.80 -14.83
C TYR A 81 -4.00 9.97 -15.74
N SER A 82 -4.76 10.91 -15.22
CA SER A 82 -5.00 12.24 -15.79
C SER A 82 -4.73 13.29 -14.72
N ASP A 83 -4.89 14.58 -15.02
CA ASP A 83 -4.46 15.68 -14.13
C ASP A 83 -4.96 15.56 -12.69
N ASN A 84 -6.23 15.18 -12.50
CA ASN A 84 -6.86 15.09 -11.18
C ASN A 84 -7.64 13.78 -10.97
N GLN A 85 -7.43 12.77 -11.81
CA GLN A 85 -8.13 11.49 -11.71
C GLN A 85 -7.20 10.32 -11.99
N VAL A 86 -7.48 9.21 -11.31
CA VAL A 86 -6.92 7.90 -11.61
C VAL A 86 -8.06 6.94 -11.88
N THR A 87 -8.01 6.27 -13.02
CA THR A 87 -8.98 5.24 -13.39
C THR A 87 -8.34 3.87 -13.26
N VAL A 88 -8.98 3.00 -12.48
CA VAL A 88 -8.62 1.59 -12.29
C VAL A 88 -9.64 0.75 -13.03
N THR A 89 -9.18 -0.11 -13.94
CA THR A 89 -10.05 -0.88 -14.83
C THR A 89 -9.69 -2.36 -14.76
N THR A 90 -10.71 -3.19 -14.63
CA THR A 90 -10.65 -4.65 -14.84
C THR A 90 -11.62 -5.03 -15.96
N ASP A 91 -11.70 -6.31 -16.32
CA ASP A 91 -12.68 -6.80 -17.30
C ASP A 91 -14.14 -6.53 -16.92
N TYR A 92 -14.42 -6.34 -15.62
CA TYR A 92 -15.78 -6.28 -15.08
C TYR A 92 -16.11 -4.96 -14.38
N LEU A 93 -15.11 -4.15 -14.09
CA LEU A 93 -15.22 -3.07 -13.12
C LEU A 93 -14.37 -1.87 -13.51
N THR A 94 -14.92 -0.69 -13.28
CA THR A 94 -14.18 0.57 -13.35
C THR A 94 -14.32 1.33 -12.02
N LEU A 95 -13.19 1.75 -11.46
CA LEU A 95 -13.09 2.66 -10.31
C LEU A 95 -12.49 3.98 -10.81
N ILE A 96 -13.14 5.08 -10.50
CA ILE A 96 -12.65 6.42 -10.87
C ILE A 96 -12.37 7.18 -9.58
N TYR A 97 -11.09 7.43 -9.31
CA TYR A 97 -10.63 8.22 -8.18
C TYR A 97 -10.46 9.67 -8.60
N THR A 98 -11.09 10.60 -7.88
CA THR A 98 -10.83 12.05 -8.00
C THR A 98 -9.81 12.43 -6.93
N LEU A 99 -8.74 13.11 -7.34
CA LEU A 99 -7.66 13.49 -6.46
C LEU A 99 -7.86 14.89 -5.87
N ASN A 100 -7.39 15.10 -4.65
CA ASN A 100 -7.26 16.40 -4.02
C ASN A 100 -5.96 17.11 -4.45
N SER A 101 -5.71 18.30 -3.92
CA SER A 101 -4.50 19.09 -4.25
C SER A 101 -3.18 18.45 -3.81
N GLU A 102 -3.23 17.47 -2.91
CA GLU A 102 -2.05 16.74 -2.41
C GLU A 102 -1.79 15.45 -3.19
N GLY A 103 -2.66 15.12 -4.18
CA GLY A 103 -2.57 13.92 -4.98
C GLY A 103 -3.24 12.70 -4.36
N TYR A 104 -3.93 12.85 -3.23
CA TYR A 104 -4.68 11.75 -2.61
C TYR A 104 -6.13 11.72 -3.10
N ALA A 105 -6.72 10.53 -3.14
CA ALA A 105 -8.11 10.36 -3.52
C ALA A 105 -9.05 11.06 -2.53
N SER A 106 -9.87 11.98 -3.00
CA SER A 106 -10.96 12.58 -2.21
C SER A 106 -12.25 11.77 -2.34
N GLN A 107 -12.43 11.14 -3.50
CA GLN A 107 -13.61 10.35 -3.82
C GLN A 107 -13.23 9.21 -4.76
N CYS A 108 -13.97 8.10 -4.66
CA CYS A 108 -13.96 7.05 -5.68
C CYS A 108 -15.39 6.72 -6.09
N VAL A 109 -15.64 6.69 -7.39
CA VAL A 109 -16.90 6.20 -7.97
C VAL A 109 -16.67 4.79 -8.49
N TYR A 110 -17.46 3.87 -8.00
CA TYR A 110 -17.45 2.47 -8.41
C TYR A 110 -18.62 2.22 -9.37
N SER A 111 -18.31 1.99 -10.62
CA SER A 111 -19.34 1.79 -11.65
C SER A 111 -19.61 0.30 -11.85
N LEU A 112 -20.68 -0.19 -11.24
CA LEU A 112 -21.35 -1.42 -11.62
C LEU A 112 -22.67 -1.06 -12.30
N SER A 113 -23.08 -1.85 -13.24
CA SER A 113 -24.25 -1.59 -14.08
C SER A 113 -25.59 -1.47 -13.33
N SER A 114 -25.65 -1.76 -12.02
CA SER A 114 -26.87 -1.82 -11.22
C SER A 114 -26.89 -0.99 -9.95
N GLN A 115 -25.77 -0.43 -9.48
CA GLN A 115 -25.69 0.34 -8.24
C GLN A 115 -24.69 1.49 -8.38
N ASN A 116 -25.07 2.66 -7.89
CA ASN A 116 -24.16 3.79 -7.74
C ASN A 116 -23.48 3.70 -6.36
N ARG A 117 -22.20 3.35 -6.36
CA ARG A 117 -21.41 3.22 -5.13
C ARG A 117 -20.30 4.27 -5.12
N ILE A 118 -20.28 5.07 -4.08
CA ILE A 118 -19.36 6.19 -3.94
C ILE A 118 -18.62 6.05 -2.60
N TYR A 119 -17.30 6.17 -2.64
CA TYR A 119 -16.44 6.25 -1.47
C TYR A 119 -15.92 7.68 -1.31
N GLN A 120 -15.92 8.19 -0.10
CA GLN A 120 -15.35 9.49 0.27
C GLN A 120 -14.21 9.25 1.26
N PHE A 121 -13.06 9.87 1.02
CA PHE A 121 -11.86 9.69 1.82
C PHE A 121 -11.53 10.96 2.58
N SER A 122 -11.08 10.81 3.83
CA SER A 122 -10.67 11.90 4.70
C SER A 122 -9.26 11.67 5.22
N TYR A 123 -8.49 12.74 5.39
CA TYR A 123 -7.08 12.67 5.78
C TYR A 123 -6.78 13.58 6.97
N SER A 124 -5.75 13.22 7.75
CA SER A 124 -5.17 14.12 8.75
C SER A 124 -4.39 15.25 8.08
N ALA A 125 -4.01 16.26 8.86
CA ALA A 125 -3.16 17.35 8.38
C ALA A 125 -1.78 16.87 7.90
N GLU A 126 -1.31 15.72 8.42
CA GLU A 126 -0.05 15.09 8.03
C GLU A 126 -0.18 14.22 6.77
N GLY A 127 -1.41 13.99 6.25
CA GLY A 127 -1.67 13.24 5.03
C GLY A 127 -1.95 11.74 5.26
N TYR A 128 -2.24 11.29 6.48
CA TYR A 128 -2.68 9.92 6.76
C TYR A 128 -4.18 9.76 6.53
N LEU A 129 -4.62 8.64 5.95
CA LEU A 129 -6.03 8.31 5.76
C LEU A 129 -6.72 8.13 7.12
N THR A 130 -7.71 8.95 7.43
CA THR A 130 -8.42 8.90 8.72
C THR A 130 -9.85 8.41 8.61
N GLY A 131 -10.44 8.44 7.43
CA GLY A 131 -11.83 8.03 7.26
C GLY A 131 -12.18 7.62 5.85
N ILE A 132 -13.12 6.69 5.75
CA ILE A 132 -13.75 6.27 4.51
C ILE A 132 -15.25 6.17 4.77
N VAL A 133 -16.06 6.87 3.97
CA VAL A 133 -17.52 6.73 3.98
C VAL A 133 -17.95 6.12 2.64
N GLU A 134 -18.66 5.03 2.72
CA GLU A 134 -19.23 4.34 1.57
C GLU A 134 -20.72 4.61 1.49
N ASN A 135 -21.17 5.13 0.35
CA ASN A 135 -22.57 5.34 0.03
C ASN A 135 -22.98 4.43 -1.12
N ILE A 136 -24.15 3.82 -0.99
CA ILE A 136 -24.81 3.06 -2.06
C ILE A 136 -26.13 3.73 -2.34
N ASP A 137 -26.35 4.19 -3.58
CA ASP A 137 -27.56 4.92 -3.98
C ASP A 137 -27.89 6.09 -3.03
N ASP A 138 -26.85 6.89 -2.69
CA ASP A 138 -26.90 8.05 -1.78
C ASP A 138 -27.21 7.73 -0.30
N ILE A 139 -27.22 6.45 0.08
CA ILE A 139 -27.40 6.03 1.47
C ILE A 139 -26.05 5.54 2.04
N GLU A 140 -25.66 6.03 3.22
CA GLU A 140 -24.45 5.53 3.91
C GLU A 140 -24.61 4.04 4.21
N TYR A 141 -23.74 3.25 3.61
CA TYR A 141 -23.69 1.80 3.79
C TYR A 141 -22.67 1.40 4.85
N SER A 142 -21.49 2.02 4.81
CA SER A 142 -20.46 1.80 5.82
C SER A 142 -19.65 3.06 6.08
N SER A 143 -19.09 3.15 7.29
CA SER A 143 -18.09 4.16 7.64
C SER A 143 -16.92 3.52 8.38
N THR A 144 -15.70 3.86 7.95
CA THR A 144 -14.47 3.35 8.53
C THR A 144 -13.63 4.51 9.03
N SER A 145 -13.12 4.38 10.25
CA SER A 145 -12.18 5.34 10.85
C SER A 145 -10.85 4.68 11.15
N LEU A 146 -9.76 5.38 10.87
CA LEU A 146 -8.39 4.94 11.14
C LEU A 146 -7.75 5.93 12.12
N THR A 147 -7.06 5.38 13.12
CA THR A 147 -6.36 6.18 14.13
C THR A 147 -4.87 5.92 14.02
N TYR A 148 -4.11 7.01 14.12
CA TYR A 148 -2.64 6.96 14.07
C TYR A 148 -2.04 7.59 15.33
N GLU A 149 -0.91 7.07 15.75
CA GLU A 149 -0.09 7.62 16.83
C GLU A 149 1.37 7.66 16.33
N ASN A 150 1.99 8.83 16.37
CA ASN A 150 3.35 9.06 15.86
C ASN A 150 3.58 8.62 14.39
N GLY A 151 2.52 8.61 13.58
CA GLY A 151 2.56 8.19 12.18
C GLY A 151 2.34 6.69 11.95
N ASP A 152 2.06 5.92 13.00
CA ASP A 152 1.74 4.50 12.93
C ASP A 152 0.27 4.27 13.18
N ILE A 153 -0.31 3.33 12.43
CA ILE A 153 -1.69 2.95 12.62
C ILE A 153 -1.85 2.21 13.95
N THR A 154 -2.83 2.64 14.76
CA THR A 154 -3.12 2.04 16.06
C THR A 154 -4.48 1.37 16.11
N SER A 155 -5.45 1.85 15.34
CA SER A 155 -6.74 1.17 15.24
C SER A 155 -7.47 1.47 13.93
N ILE A 156 -8.33 0.52 13.54
CA ILE A 156 -9.36 0.69 12.51
C ILE A 156 -10.69 0.28 13.11
N SER A 157 -11.71 1.10 12.91
CA SER A 157 -13.08 0.78 13.26
C SER A 157 -13.96 0.95 12.03
N THR A 158 -14.72 -0.10 11.69
CA THR A 158 -15.70 -0.09 10.59
C THR A 158 -17.10 -0.31 11.15
N LYS A 159 -17.99 0.60 10.85
CA LYS A 159 -19.43 0.49 11.13
C LYS A 159 -20.15 0.13 9.84
N MET A 160 -20.94 -0.92 9.89
CA MET A 160 -21.75 -1.40 8.77
C MET A 160 -23.01 -2.07 9.31
N ASN A 161 -24.18 -1.69 8.81
CA ASN A 161 -25.48 -2.23 9.24
C ASN A 161 -25.69 -2.19 10.76
N GLY A 162 -25.24 -1.12 11.42
CA GLY A 162 -25.37 -0.94 12.88
C GLY A 162 -24.40 -1.77 13.73
N LEU A 163 -23.53 -2.57 13.11
CA LEU A 163 -22.47 -3.31 13.78
C LEU A 163 -21.16 -2.55 13.65
N GLU A 164 -20.36 -2.57 14.71
CA GLU A 164 -19.01 -1.99 14.71
C GLU A 164 -17.98 -3.10 14.93
N ASN A 165 -17.02 -3.18 14.01
CA ASN A 165 -15.84 -4.03 14.11
C ASN A 165 -14.62 -3.13 14.29
N LYS A 166 -13.90 -3.32 15.39
CA LYS A 166 -12.69 -2.55 15.68
C LYS A 166 -11.50 -3.49 15.83
N PHE A 167 -10.42 -3.14 15.14
CA PHE A 167 -9.13 -3.82 15.26
C PHE A 167 -8.08 -2.86 15.84
N ILE A 168 -7.19 -3.41 16.64
CA ILE A 168 -6.05 -2.73 17.23
C ILE A 168 -4.78 -3.23 16.54
N TYR A 169 -3.88 -2.32 16.25
CA TYR A 169 -2.62 -2.57 15.54
C TYR A 169 -1.44 -2.19 16.42
N GLU A 170 -0.40 -3.00 16.39
CA GLU A 170 0.88 -2.75 17.08
C GLU A 170 1.97 -2.56 16.03
N PRO A 171 2.62 -1.39 16.00
CA PRO A 171 3.75 -1.15 15.12
C PRO A 171 5.00 -1.88 15.64
N GLY A 172 5.87 -2.28 14.71
CA GLY A 172 7.21 -2.77 15.00
C GLY A 172 8.24 -1.65 15.04
N GLU A 173 9.51 -2.02 14.97
CA GLU A 173 10.64 -1.08 14.93
C GLU A 173 11.13 -0.81 13.49
N GLU A 174 10.84 -1.70 12.56
CA GLU A 174 11.29 -1.62 11.17
C GLU A 174 10.46 -0.62 10.38
N SER A 175 11.15 0.32 9.72
CA SER A 175 10.48 1.33 8.91
C SER A 175 9.80 0.73 7.69
N SER A 176 8.56 1.15 7.43
CA SER A 176 7.84 0.80 6.22
C SER A 176 8.48 1.52 5.03
N THR A 177 8.81 0.76 3.99
CA THR A 177 9.41 1.24 2.75
C THR A 177 8.61 0.70 1.56
N TYR A 178 8.74 1.34 0.40
CA TYR A 178 8.18 0.86 -0.89
C TYR A 178 6.66 0.78 -0.99
N HIS A 179 5.90 1.70 -0.39
CA HIS A 179 4.44 1.64 -0.50
C HIS A 179 3.89 0.23 -0.24
N LEU A 180 4.39 -0.38 0.84
CA LEU A 180 3.87 -1.65 1.32
C LEU A 180 2.81 -1.37 2.37
N PRO A 181 1.53 -1.36 2.02
CA PRO A 181 0.48 -1.17 2.99
C PRO A 181 0.51 -2.30 4.01
N CYS A 182 0.08 -1.99 5.21
CA CYS A 182 -0.11 -3.03 6.23
C CYS A 182 -1.04 -4.12 5.67
N LEU A 183 -0.59 -5.37 5.64
CA LEU A 183 -1.38 -6.48 5.11
C LEU A 183 -2.76 -6.60 5.77
N GLY A 184 -2.85 -6.27 7.07
CA GLY A 184 -4.13 -6.24 7.78
C GLY A 184 -5.13 -5.21 7.24
N LEU A 185 -4.66 -4.12 6.60
CA LEU A 185 -5.53 -3.15 5.94
C LEU A 185 -6.20 -3.74 4.70
N LEU A 186 -5.48 -4.57 3.95
CA LEU A 186 -5.97 -5.17 2.72
C LEU A 186 -7.12 -6.14 2.95
N GLU A 187 -7.33 -6.60 4.18
CA GLU A 187 -8.40 -7.52 4.57
C GLU A 187 -9.62 -6.79 5.15
N MET A 188 -9.51 -5.46 5.37
CA MET A 188 -10.57 -4.67 6.01
C MET A 188 -11.48 -4.01 4.99
N HIS A 189 -12.79 -4.17 5.18
CA HIS A 189 -13.78 -3.41 4.41
C HIS A 189 -13.71 -1.91 4.76
N PRO A 190 -13.77 -0.99 3.77
CA PRO A 190 -13.86 -1.22 2.32
C PRO A 190 -12.50 -1.28 1.62
N LEU A 191 -11.38 -1.30 2.34
CA LEU A 191 -10.02 -1.25 1.77
C LEU A 191 -9.71 -2.43 0.85
N THR A 192 -10.38 -3.57 1.03
CA THR A 192 -10.32 -4.73 0.11
C THR A 192 -10.71 -4.39 -1.33
N PHE A 193 -11.48 -3.32 -1.54
CA PHE A 193 -11.86 -2.84 -2.88
C PHE A 193 -10.91 -1.76 -3.43
N HIS A 194 -9.91 -1.36 -2.65
CA HIS A 194 -9.01 -0.26 -2.96
C HIS A 194 -7.54 -0.68 -2.92
N ILE A 195 -7.25 -1.97 -3.19
CA ILE A 195 -5.89 -2.53 -3.14
C ILE A 195 -4.94 -1.74 -4.04
N GLU A 196 -5.34 -1.52 -5.29
CA GLU A 196 -4.52 -0.79 -6.25
C GLU A 196 -4.30 0.66 -5.82
N ALA A 197 -5.32 1.30 -5.23
CA ALA A 197 -5.19 2.66 -4.73
C ALA A 197 -4.23 2.76 -3.53
N LEU A 198 -4.20 1.73 -2.66
CA LEU A 198 -3.22 1.64 -1.57
C LEU A 198 -1.79 1.52 -2.12
N TYR A 199 -1.54 0.56 -3.03
CA TYR A 199 -0.21 0.37 -3.62
C TYR A 199 0.22 1.52 -4.53
N ALA A 200 -0.72 2.25 -5.11
CA ALA A 200 -0.45 3.46 -5.90
C ALA A 200 -0.22 4.72 -5.04
N GLY A 201 -0.30 4.62 -3.70
CA GLY A 201 -0.14 5.77 -2.80
C GLY A 201 -1.29 6.79 -2.86
N LEU A 202 -2.44 6.43 -3.46
CA LEU A 202 -3.58 7.33 -3.60
C LEU A 202 -4.38 7.52 -2.31
N LEU A 203 -4.21 6.65 -1.32
CA LEU A 203 -4.94 6.69 -0.06
C LEU A 203 -4.13 7.28 1.10
N GLY A 204 -3.27 8.24 0.81
CA GLY A 204 -2.47 8.95 1.79
C GLY A 204 -1.11 8.31 2.05
N LYS A 205 -0.47 8.74 3.13
CA LYS A 205 0.84 8.22 3.54
C LYS A 205 0.73 6.85 4.18
N ASP A 206 1.71 6.01 3.89
CA ASP A 206 1.88 4.74 4.58
C ASP A 206 2.24 4.95 6.06
N PRO A 207 1.89 4.00 6.95
CA PRO A 207 2.41 3.97 8.31
C PRO A 207 3.94 4.01 8.33
N ARG A 208 4.53 4.62 9.36
CA ARG A 208 5.99 4.76 9.46
C ARG A 208 6.71 3.43 9.65
N HIS A 209 6.09 2.51 10.38
CA HIS A 209 6.65 1.20 10.67
C HIS A 209 5.72 0.09 10.21
N PHE A 210 6.30 -1.07 9.95
CA PHE A 210 5.52 -2.28 9.67
C PHE A 210 4.71 -2.69 10.91
N THR A 211 3.47 -3.08 10.70
CA THR A 211 2.65 -3.67 11.76
C THR A 211 3.13 -5.07 12.09
N ILE A 212 3.34 -5.36 13.37
CA ILE A 212 3.75 -6.69 13.84
C ILE A 212 2.61 -7.51 14.42
N ARG A 213 1.51 -6.87 14.80
CA ARG A 213 0.32 -7.55 15.32
C ARG A 213 -0.95 -6.75 15.05
N SER A 214 -2.03 -7.48 14.79
CA SER A 214 -3.39 -6.94 14.83
C SER A 214 -4.29 -7.88 15.63
N SER A 215 -5.33 -7.33 16.27
CA SER A 215 -6.31 -8.09 17.04
C SER A 215 -7.65 -7.37 17.09
N PRO A 216 -8.79 -8.08 17.14
CA PRO A 216 -10.08 -7.47 17.44
C PRO A 216 -10.05 -6.78 18.80
N ALA A 217 -10.65 -5.61 18.90
CA ALA A 217 -10.72 -4.87 20.16
C ALA A 217 -11.46 -5.70 21.22
N GLY A 218 -10.84 -5.86 22.40
CA GLY A 218 -11.41 -6.63 23.50
C GLY A 218 -11.16 -8.16 23.42
N SER A 219 -10.50 -8.65 22.35
CA SER A 219 -10.07 -10.04 22.28
C SER A 219 -8.62 -10.17 22.78
N ASN A 220 -8.35 -11.15 23.62
CA ASN A 220 -6.99 -11.52 24.04
C ASN A 220 -6.44 -12.71 23.25
N ASP A 221 -7.31 -13.52 22.69
CA ASP A 221 -6.97 -14.82 22.10
C ASP A 221 -6.90 -14.75 20.56
N GLU A 222 -7.74 -13.93 19.96
CA GLU A 222 -7.73 -13.73 18.52
C GLU A 222 -6.71 -12.67 18.12
N LYS A 223 -5.79 -13.02 17.22
CA LYS A 223 -4.75 -12.10 16.73
C LYS A 223 -4.14 -12.61 15.44
N THR A 224 -3.61 -11.66 14.66
CA THR A 224 -2.68 -11.95 13.57
C THR A 224 -1.32 -11.36 13.92
N VAL A 225 -0.29 -12.18 13.82
CA VAL A 225 1.11 -11.79 14.00
C VAL A 225 1.77 -11.73 12.64
N TYR A 226 2.47 -10.63 12.37
CA TYR A 226 3.21 -10.41 11.13
C TYR A 226 4.71 -10.46 11.43
N SER A 227 5.44 -11.19 10.61
CA SER A 227 6.90 -11.29 10.69
C SER A 227 7.50 -10.97 9.33
N TYR A 228 8.55 -10.17 9.31
CA TYR A 228 9.20 -9.69 8.08
C TYR A 228 10.64 -10.19 8.02
N GLY A 229 11.07 -10.54 6.82
CA GLY A 229 12.47 -10.78 6.50
C GLY A 229 12.91 -9.76 5.45
N PHE A 230 14.17 -9.33 5.55
CA PHE A 230 14.73 -8.30 4.67
C PHE A 230 15.92 -8.86 3.89
N ASP A 231 16.14 -8.31 2.70
CA ASP A 231 17.34 -8.58 1.92
C ASP A 231 18.54 -7.76 2.45
N LYS A 232 19.70 -7.93 1.81
CA LYS A 232 20.93 -7.22 2.21
C LYS A 232 20.85 -5.69 2.01
N LYS A 233 19.89 -5.21 1.25
CA LYS A 233 19.66 -3.78 0.98
C LYS A 233 18.61 -3.19 1.93
N GLY A 234 18.00 -4.02 2.79
CA GLY A 234 16.93 -3.62 3.69
C GLY A 234 15.53 -3.67 3.04
N ASN A 235 15.39 -4.24 1.84
CA ASN A 235 14.08 -4.38 1.22
C ASN A 235 13.35 -5.59 1.80
N PRO A 236 12.03 -5.53 2.02
CA PRO A 236 11.25 -6.70 2.40
C PRO A 236 11.42 -7.81 1.37
N SER A 237 11.78 -8.99 1.82
CA SER A 237 11.95 -10.17 0.98
C SER A 237 11.02 -11.32 1.36
N ARG A 238 10.46 -11.25 2.56
CA ARG A 238 9.53 -12.25 3.08
C ARG A 238 8.58 -11.62 4.09
N MET A 239 7.32 -12.04 4.03
CA MET A 239 6.31 -11.73 5.05
C MET A 239 5.61 -13.02 5.47
N ILE A 240 5.38 -13.18 6.76
CA ILE A 240 4.63 -14.31 7.32
C ILE A 240 3.51 -13.72 8.17
N CYS A 241 2.28 -14.11 7.88
CA CYS A 241 1.10 -13.77 8.68
C CYS A 241 0.58 -15.04 9.35
N GLN A 242 0.44 -15.00 10.66
CA GLN A 242 -0.11 -16.12 11.45
C GLN A 242 -1.34 -15.63 12.21
N THR A 243 -2.51 -16.14 11.83
CA THR A 243 -3.76 -15.79 12.49
C THR A 243 -4.15 -16.91 13.46
N THR A 244 -4.48 -16.52 14.69
CA THR A 244 -5.03 -17.37 15.74
C THR A 244 -6.45 -16.90 16.01
N TYR A 245 -7.41 -17.79 16.05
CA TYR A 245 -8.81 -17.48 16.34
C TYR A 245 -9.14 -17.82 17.80
N ALA A 246 -9.99 -17.00 18.41
CA ALA A 246 -10.48 -17.21 19.76
C ALA A 246 -11.47 -18.38 19.82
N GLY A 247 -11.36 -19.16 20.86
CA GLY A 247 -12.32 -20.20 21.21
C GLY A 247 -11.97 -21.56 20.64
N GLY A 248 -11.46 -22.41 21.50
CA GLY A 248 -11.06 -23.80 21.29
C GLY A 248 -12.09 -24.76 20.70
N GLN A 249 -12.95 -24.32 19.83
CA GLN A 249 -13.63 -25.24 18.92
C GLN A 249 -12.67 -25.52 17.76
N ALA A 250 -12.14 -26.70 17.78
CA ALA A 250 -11.09 -27.29 16.98
C ALA A 250 -11.33 -27.35 15.45
N SER A 251 -12.14 -26.48 14.89
CA SER A 251 -12.43 -26.46 13.45
C SER A 251 -11.70 -25.35 12.66
N TYR A 252 -10.99 -24.46 13.34
CA TYR A 252 -10.22 -23.43 12.66
C TYR A 252 -8.75 -23.59 13.02
N TYR A 253 -8.00 -24.21 12.12
CA TYR A 253 -6.55 -24.26 12.18
C TYR A 253 -5.98 -22.86 12.11
N PRO A 254 -4.86 -22.56 12.79
CA PRO A 254 -4.18 -21.29 12.63
C PRO A 254 -3.85 -21.09 11.16
N TYR A 255 -4.40 -20.04 10.60
CA TYR A 255 -4.18 -19.69 9.22
C TYR A 255 -2.79 -19.06 9.07
N THR A 256 -1.96 -19.63 8.22
CA THR A 256 -0.62 -19.12 7.96
C THR A 256 -0.46 -18.77 6.49
N ARG A 257 -0.15 -17.52 6.22
CA ARG A 257 0.24 -17.01 4.89
C ARG A 257 1.75 -16.83 4.86
N ASN A 258 2.40 -17.38 3.85
CA ASN A 258 3.81 -17.15 3.57
C ASN A 258 3.91 -16.42 2.26
N ILE A 259 4.48 -15.23 2.28
CA ILE A 259 4.61 -14.36 1.12
C ILE A 259 6.11 -14.10 0.92
N SER A 260 6.64 -14.45 -0.25
CA SER A 260 7.95 -13.96 -0.69
C SER A 260 7.77 -12.70 -1.54
N VAL A 261 8.67 -11.75 -1.37
CA VAL A 261 8.66 -10.47 -2.09
C VAL A 261 9.94 -10.38 -2.92
N SER A 262 9.81 -9.99 -4.18
CA SER A 262 10.95 -9.71 -5.05
C SER A 262 10.67 -8.47 -5.89
N PHE A 263 11.75 -7.83 -6.33
CA PHE A 263 11.72 -6.62 -7.16
C PHE A 263 12.49 -6.92 -8.46
N GLU A 264 11.89 -6.55 -9.61
CA GLU A 264 12.47 -6.72 -10.96
C GLU A 264 12.64 -5.38 -11.66
#